data_cf453c7e40daf54ffbe6977b27798474
#
_entry.id   cf453c7e40daf54ffbe6977b27798474
#
_cell.length_a   1.000
_cell.length_b   1.000
_cell.length_c   1.000
_cell.angle_alpha   90.00
_cell.angle_beta   90.00
_cell.angle_gamma   90.00
#
_symmetry.space_group_name_H-M   'P 1'
#
loop_
_entity.id
_entity.type
_entity.pdbx_description
1 polymer ?
#
loop_
_entity_poly.entity_id
_entity_poly.type
_entity_poly.pdbx_seq_one_letter_code
_entity_poly.pdbx_strand_id
1 'polypeptide(L)'
;MPSLWALPNLLSFSRIAAAPILYWLVVSGGRYGFLAAAVLFVAASLTDTLDGLIARRRHLVSPLGIYLDTTSDKILVAVLLIAIAVAHLGPGWMAAVIIAREFLVTGLRSYAAALGIVIPAGGWGKAKALITIIALFLVLLEGDARQGGVLNSHALPGSVLVSSIGPFTVAVWALLIAVIWTVGSGAEYIREAIPLLTRARPVVISGSAGDP
;
A
#
# COMPACT_ATOMS: atom_id res chain seq x y z
N MET A 1 -16.94 -12.63 21.90
CA MET A 1 -15.62 -12.36 21.29
C MET A 1 -15.78 -12.42 19.77
N PRO A 2 -15.38 -11.41 18.99
CA PRO A 2 -15.42 -11.52 17.55
C PRO A 2 -14.49 -12.66 17.14
N SER A 3 -15.00 -13.62 16.36
CA SER A 3 -14.25 -14.79 15.97
C SER A 3 -13.09 -14.38 15.06
N LEU A 4 -11.91 -15.02 15.21
CA LEU A 4 -10.77 -14.88 14.30
C LEU A 4 -11.18 -15.14 12.84
N TRP A 5 -12.23 -15.93 12.63
CA TRP A 5 -12.82 -16.32 11.35
C TRP A 5 -13.91 -15.36 10.87
N ALA A 6 -14.01 -14.14 11.43
CA ALA A 6 -14.90 -13.14 10.88
C ALA A 6 -14.49 -12.80 9.44
N LEU A 7 -15.47 -12.62 8.56
CA LEU A 7 -15.26 -12.38 7.13
C LEU A 7 -14.17 -11.31 6.85
N PRO A 8 -14.13 -10.17 7.55
CA PRO A 8 -13.07 -9.17 7.34
C PRO A 8 -11.65 -9.71 7.62
N ASN A 9 -11.48 -10.52 8.66
CA ASN A 9 -10.18 -11.09 9.00
C ASN A 9 -9.71 -12.09 7.93
N LEU A 10 -10.63 -12.91 7.42
CA LEU A 10 -10.34 -13.89 6.36
C LEU A 10 -9.84 -13.19 5.08
N LEU A 11 -10.42 -12.05 4.75
CA LEU A 11 -10.04 -11.26 3.58
C LEU A 11 -8.67 -10.56 3.77
N SER A 12 -8.36 -10.10 4.99
CA SER A 12 -7.01 -9.64 5.30
C SER A 12 -5.97 -10.77 5.20
N PHE A 13 -6.29 -11.98 5.64
CA PHE A 13 -5.42 -13.14 5.47
C PHE A 13 -5.24 -13.54 4.01
N SER A 14 -6.29 -13.46 3.19
CA SER A 14 -6.18 -13.77 1.76
C SER A 14 -5.24 -12.80 1.03
N ARG A 15 -5.19 -11.52 1.43
CA ARG A 15 -4.23 -10.53 0.89
C ARG A 15 -2.78 -10.87 1.29
N ILE A 16 -2.55 -11.30 2.54
CA ILE A 16 -1.22 -11.73 2.97
C ILE A 16 -0.78 -12.96 2.16
N ALA A 17 -1.69 -13.91 1.92
CA ALA A 17 -1.41 -15.08 1.09
C ALA A 17 -1.23 -14.73 -0.40
N ALA A 18 -1.91 -13.71 -0.90
CA ALA A 18 -1.75 -13.23 -2.27
C ALA A 18 -0.38 -12.56 -2.51
N ALA A 19 0.24 -11.97 -1.48
CA ALA A 19 1.49 -11.24 -1.63
C ALA A 19 2.65 -12.11 -2.19
N PRO A 20 2.97 -13.32 -1.67
CA PRO A 20 4.00 -14.17 -2.26
C PRO A 20 3.63 -14.67 -3.67
N ILE A 21 2.35 -14.86 -3.95
CA ILE A 21 1.87 -15.25 -5.28
C ILE A 21 2.13 -14.11 -6.28
N LEU A 22 1.81 -12.86 -5.90
CA LEU A 22 2.10 -11.67 -6.69
C LEU A 22 3.61 -11.54 -6.97
N TYR A 23 4.44 -11.70 -5.95
CA TYR A 23 5.88 -11.68 -6.11
C TYR A 23 6.35 -12.69 -7.14
N TRP A 24 5.92 -13.94 -6.99
CA TRP A 24 6.31 -15.01 -7.89
C TRP A 24 5.84 -14.76 -9.33
N LEU A 25 4.60 -14.33 -9.54
CA LEU A 25 4.05 -14.00 -10.86
C LEU A 25 4.85 -12.92 -11.58
N VAL A 26 5.27 -11.88 -10.85
CA VAL A 26 6.05 -10.76 -11.42
C VAL A 26 7.49 -11.18 -11.69
N VAL A 27 8.15 -11.86 -10.76
CA VAL A 27 9.58 -12.21 -10.88
C VAL A 27 9.83 -13.37 -11.84
N SER A 28 8.89 -14.32 -11.94
CA SER A 28 9.00 -15.41 -12.93
C SER A 28 8.95 -14.94 -14.39
N GLY A 29 8.39 -13.75 -14.64
CA GLY A 29 8.43 -13.12 -15.97
C GLY A 29 7.74 -13.90 -17.08
N GLY A 30 6.81 -14.81 -16.74
CA GLY A 30 6.09 -15.60 -17.73
C GLY A 30 5.15 -14.72 -18.58
N ARG A 31 4.87 -15.16 -19.82
CA ARG A 31 4.06 -14.44 -20.82
C ARG A 31 2.75 -13.84 -20.27
N TYR A 32 2.13 -14.49 -19.30
CA TYR A 32 0.88 -14.03 -18.66
C TYR A 32 1.08 -13.65 -17.18
N GLY A 33 2.30 -13.73 -16.67
CA GLY A 33 2.60 -13.51 -15.26
C GLY A 33 2.25 -12.09 -14.80
N PHE A 34 2.62 -11.10 -15.59
CA PHE A 34 2.34 -9.69 -15.28
C PHE A 34 0.86 -9.35 -15.33
N LEU A 35 0.13 -9.87 -16.33
CA LEU A 35 -1.31 -9.66 -16.44
C LEU A 35 -2.05 -10.37 -15.28
N ALA A 36 -1.66 -11.60 -14.95
CA ALA A 36 -2.22 -12.33 -13.81
C ALA A 36 -1.95 -11.59 -12.48
N ALA A 37 -0.73 -11.04 -12.32
CA ALA A 37 -0.40 -10.19 -11.18
C ALA A 37 -1.24 -8.91 -11.14
N ALA A 38 -1.46 -8.26 -12.27
CA ALA A 38 -2.30 -7.05 -12.36
C ALA A 38 -3.75 -7.35 -11.96
N VAL A 39 -4.33 -8.43 -12.46
CA VAL A 39 -5.69 -8.86 -12.12
C VAL A 39 -5.78 -9.21 -10.63
N LEU A 40 -4.84 -9.99 -10.10
CA LEU A 40 -4.81 -10.37 -8.69
C LEU A 40 -4.66 -9.14 -7.78
N PHE A 41 -3.78 -8.21 -8.13
CA PHE A 41 -3.56 -6.97 -7.38
C PHE A 41 -4.81 -6.09 -7.35
N VAL A 42 -5.46 -5.88 -8.50
CA VAL A 42 -6.70 -5.10 -8.57
C VAL A 42 -7.83 -5.79 -7.79
N ALA A 43 -7.99 -7.11 -7.94
CA ALA A 43 -8.98 -7.87 -7.19
C ALA A 43 -8.78 -7.75 -5.68
N ALA A 44 -7.53 -7.90 -5.19
CA ALA A 44 -7.17 -7.72 -3.79
C ALA A 44 -7.45 -6.30 -3.29
N SER A 45 -7.14 -5.28 -4.09
CA SER A 45 -7.37 -3.87 -3.74
C SER A 45 -8.85 -3.49 -3.71
N LEU A 46 -9.65 -4.02 -4.65
CA LEU A 46 -11.10 -3.81 -4.68
C LEU A 46 -11.79 -4.51 -3.52
N THR A 47 -11.38 -5.73 -3.21
CA THR A 47 -11.90 -6.50 -2.08
C THR A 47 -11.72 -5.71 -0.79
N ASP A 48 -10.56 -5.11 -0.56
CA ASP A 48 -10.27 -4.24 0.59
C ASP A 48 -11.29 -3.10 0.75
N THR A 49 -11.59 -2.42 -0.35
CA THR A 49 -12.54 -1.30 -0.34
C THR A 49 -13.96 -1.76 0.00
N LEU A 50 -14.38 -2.91 -0.54
CA LEU A 50 -15.71 -3.48 -0.31
C LEU A 50 -15.87 -3.98 1.13
N ASP A 51 -14.85 -4.65 1.68
CA ASP A 51 -14.88 -5.21 3.02
C ASP A 51 -14.91 -4.15 4.10
N GLY A 52 -14.14 -3.10 3.94
CA GLY A 52 -14.19 -1.93 4.82
C GLY A 52 -15.57 -1.28 4.84
N LEU A 53 -16.31 -1.28 3.74
CA LEU A 53 -17.69 -0.80 3.68
C LEU A 53 -18.67 -1.76 4.38
N ILE A 54 -18.54 -3.07 4.18
CA ILE A 54 -19.39 -4.10 4.79
C ILE A 54 -19.17 -4.18 6.30
N ALA A 55 -17.90 -4.19 6.75
CA ALA A 55 -17.55 -4.26 8.16
C ALA A 55 -18.10 -3.07 8.96
N ARG A 56 -18.03 -1.86 8.39
CA ARG A 56 -18.60 -0.65 9.01
C ARG A 56 -20.12 -0.71 9.10
N ARG A 57 -20.81 -1.21 8.06
CA ARG A 57 -22.27 -1.35 8.06
C ARG A 57 -22.79 -2.41 9.03
N ARG A 58 -21.99 -3.45 9.31
CA ARG A 58 -22.40 -4.57 10.18
C ARG A 58 -21.87 -4.48 11.61
N HIS A 59 -21.18 -3.39 12.01
CA HIS A 59 -20.58 -3.22 13.33
C HIS A 59 -19.66 -4.36 13.78
N LEU A 60 -19.02 -5.06 12.83
CA LEU A 60 -18.11 -6.19 13.05
C LEU A 60 -16.65 -5.74 13.17
N VAL A 61 -16.42 -4.57 13.72
CA VAL A 61 -15.07 -3.98 13.80
C VAL A 61 -14.39 -4.46 15.09
N SER A 62 -13.28 -5.18 14.96
CA SER A 62 -12.42 -5.56 16.10
C SER A 62 -11.06 -4.87 16.01
N PRO A 63 -10.39 -4.60 17.16
CA PRO A 63 -9.04 -4.02 17.15
C PRO A 63 -8.04 -4.86 16.32
N LEU A 64 -8.13 -6.19 16.45
CA LEU A 64 -7.32 -7.12 15.65
C LEU A 64 -7.63 -7.03 14.16
N GLY A 65 -8.91 -6.91 13.79
CA GLY A 65 -9.32 -6.75 12.39
C GLY A 65 -8.78 -5.47 11.77
N ILE A 66 -8.81 -4.35 12.47
CA ILE A 66 -8.22 -3.07 12.02
C ILE A 66 -6.72 -3.21 11.81
N TYR A 67 -6.03 -3.90 12.73
CA TYR A 67 -4.59 -4.13 12.61
C TYR A 67 -4.24 -5.01 11.40
N LEU A 68 -4.94 -6.14 11.24
CA LEU A 68 -4.74 -7.06 10.12
C LEU A 68 -5.01 -6.39 8.78
N ASP A 69 -6.09 -5.65 8.69
CA ASP A 69 -6.48 -4.90 7.49
C ASP A 69 -5.39 -3.89 7.09
N THR A 70 -5.00 -3.02 8.00
CA THR A 70 -3.97 -2.02 7.78
C THR A 70 -2.59 -2.63 7.43
N THR A 71 -2.28 -3.80 8.00
CA THR A 71 -0.99 -4.46 7.81
C THR A 71 -0.97 -5.25 6.50
N SER A 72 -2.05 -5.97 6.16
CA SER A 72 -2.15 -6.76 4.93
C SER A 72 -2.06 -5.90 3.67
N ASP A 73 -2.72 -4.74 3.67
CA ASP A 73 -2.64 -3.78 2.56
C ASP A 73 -1.19 -3.31 2.31
N LYS A 74 -0.48 -2.94 3.37
CA LYS A 74 0.93 -2.51 3.26
C LYS A 74 1.87 -3.63 2.82
N ILE A 75 1.67 -4.85 3.29
CA ILE A 75 2.45 -6.01 2.86
C ILE A 75 2.25 -6.24 1.37
N LEU A 76 1.01 -6.23 0.89
CA LEU A 76 0.69 -6.44 -0.52
C LEU A 76 1.40 -5.43 -1.42
N VAL A 77 1.28 -4.13 -1.11
CA VAL A 77 1.91 -3.04 -1.87
C VAL A 77 3.44 -3.10 -1.78
N ALA A 78 4.01 -3.35 -0.59
CA ALA A 78 5.45 -3.43 -0.41
C ALA A 78 6.08 -4.60 -1.19
N VAL A 79 5.45 -5.78 -1.12
CA VAL A 79 5.90 -6.96 -1.85
C VAL A 79 5.83 -6.74 -3.36
N LEU A 80 4.76 -6.10 -3.86
CA LEU A 80 4.64 -5.77 -5.28
C LEU A 80 5.70 -4.75 -5.72
N LEU A 81 5.96 -3.71 -4.93
CA LEU A 81 7.04 -2.74 -5.21
C LEU A 81 8.43 -3.40 -5.28
N ILE A 82 8.71 -4.34 -4.36
CA ILE A 82 9.94 -5.12 -4.37
C ILE A 82 10.00 -5.99 -5.63
N ALA A 83 8.91 -6.67 -5.99
CA ALA A 83 8.85 -7.51 -7.19
C ALA A 83 9.09 -6.70 -8.48
N ILE A 84 8.50 -5.51 -8.60
CA ILE A 84 8.71 -4.56 -9.70
C ILE A 84 10.19 -4.14 -9.79
N ALA A 85 10.83 -3.85 -8.66
CA ALA A 85 12.24 -3.48 -8.61
C ALA A 85 13.15 -4.67 -9.04
N VAL A 86 12.86 -5.88 -8.58
CA VAL A 86 13.58 -7.11 -8.97
C VAL A 86 13.39 -7.44 -10.44
N ALA A 87 12.20 -7.24 -10.98
CA ALA A 87 11.88 -7.44 -12.40
C ALA A 87 12.41 -6.31 -13.32
N HIS A 88 13.14 -5.33 -12.76
CA HIS A 88 13.66 -4.16 -13.49
C HIS A 88 12.62 -3.34 -14.25
N LEU A 89 11.38 -3.33 -13.78
CA LEU A 89 10.28 -2.54 -14.34
C LEU A 89 10.24 -1.11 -13.81
N GLY A 90 11.00 -0.81 -12.76
CA GLY A 90 11.13 0.53 -12.19
C GLY A 90 12.36 0.64 -11.30
N PRO A 91 12.84 1.87 -11.06
CA PRO A 91 13.99 2.12 -10.19
C PRO A 91 13.71 1.68 -8.74
N GLY A 92 14.60 0.85 -8.15
CA GLY A 92 14.44 0.34 -6.78
C GLY A 92 14.34 1.43 -5.70
N TRP A 93 14.96 2.61 -5.93
CA TRP A 93 14.85 3.74 -5.00
C TRP A 93 13.41 4.27 -4.87
N MET A 94 12.59 4.20 -5.93
CA MET A 94 11.18 4.60 -5.87
C MET A 94 10.40 3.67 -4.94
N ALA A 95 10.64 2.35 -5.05
CA ALA A 95 10.06 1.36 -4.16
C ALA A 95 10.49 1.62 -2.70
N ALA A 96 11.79 1.84 -2.46
CA ALA A 96 12.32 2.11 -1.13
C ALA A 96 11.70 3.34 -0.49
N VAL A 97 11.54 4.45 -1.22
CA VAL A 97 10.94 5.69 -0.72
C VAL A 97 9.47 5.48 -0.34
N ILE A 98 8.69 4.82 -1.21
CA ILE A 98 7.27 4.56 -0.91
C ILE A 98 7.15 3.68 0.34
N ILE A 99 7.90 2.57 0.42
CA ILE A 99 7.86 1.64 1.55
C ILE A 99 8.29 2.34 2.84
N ALA A 100 9.43 3.04 2.84
CA ALA A 100 9.94 3.74 4.01
C ALA A 100 8.91 4.75 4.56
N ARG A 101 8.30 5.53 3.68
CA ARG A 101 7.27 6.48 4.05
C ARG A 101 6.02 5.80 4.64
N GLU A 102 5.58 4.67 4.07
CA GLU A 102 4.44 3.92 4.60
C GLU A 102 4.67 3.47 6.04
N PHE A 103 5.85 2.91 6.32
CA PHE A 103 6.23 2.48 7.66
C PHE A 103 6.39 3.67 8.61
N LEU A 104 7.03 4.74 8.19
CA LEU A 104 7.26 5.93 9.01
C LEU A 104 5.94 6.58 9.45
N VAL A 105 5.03 6.83 8.51
CA VAL A 105 3.74 7.47 8.85
C VAL A 105 2.86 6.54 9.67
N THR A 106 2.91 5.24 9.42
CA THR A 106 2.15 4.26 10.22
C THR A 106 2.69 4.16 11.64
N GLY A 107 4.02 4.09 11.79
CA GLY A 107 4.67 4.10 13.10
C GLY A 107 4.33 5.36 13.89
N LEU A 108 4.39 6.53 13.25
CA LEU A 108 4.05 7.80 13.88
C LEU A 108 2.57 7.85 14.32
N ARG A 109 1.67 7.32 13.48
CA ARG A 109 0.24 7.20 13.82
C ARG A 109 0.00 6.27 15.01
N SER A 110 0.67 5.13 15.03
CA SER A 110 0.58 4.16 16.14
C SER A 110 1.14 4.74 17.43
N TYR A 111 2.25 5.47 17.36
CA TYR A 111 2.83 6.18 18.49
C TYR A 111 1.88 7.26 19.05
N ALA A 112 1.30 8.09 18.18
CA ALA A 112 0.31 9.08 18.58
C ALA A 112 -0.92 8.44 19.25
N ALA A 113 -1.42 7.35 18.68
CA ALA A 113 -2.56 6.61 19.24
C ALA A 113 -2.25 6.04 20.64
N ALA A 114 -1.02 5.55 20.88
CA ALA A 114 -0.58 5.09 22.18
C ALA A 114 -0.53 6.21 23.24
N LEU A 115 -0.36 7.46 22.81
CA LEU A 115 -0.45 8.66 23.66
C LEU A 115 -1.88 9.21 23.79
N GLY A 116 -2.89 8.53 23.21
CA GLY A 116 -4.27 9.00 23.20
C GLY A 116 -4.54 10.15 22.24
N ILE A 117 -3.59 10.44 21.31
CA ILE A 117 -3.68 11.54 20.36
C ILE A 117 -4.22 11.00 19.03
N VAL A 118 -5.32 11.57 18.57
CA VAL A 118 -5.88 11.28 17.24
C VAL A 118 -5.42 12.36 16.27
N ILE A 119 -4.55 11.98 15.33
CA ILE A 119 -4.14 12.86 14.23
C ILE A 119 -5.14 12.67 13.10
N PRO A 120 -5.88 13.71 12.68
CA PRO A 120 -6.85 13.60 11.60
C PRO A 120 -6.16 13.19 10.27
N ALA A 121 -6.80 12.28 9.54
CA ALA A 121 -6.32 11.91 8.21
C ALA A 121 -6.72 13.01 7.22
N GLY A 122 -5.76 13.73 6.70
CA GLY A 122 -5.98 14.72 5.64
C GLY A 122 -6.53 14.06 4.36
N GLY A 123 -7.22 14.83 3.52
CA GLY A 123 -7.79 14.35 2.25
C GLY A 123 -6.74 13.78 1.27
N TRP A 124 -5.51 14.23 1.38
CA TRP A 124 -4.34 13.77 0.59
C TRP A 124 -4.03 12.28 0.78
N GLY A 125 -4.37 11.71 1.93
CA GLY A 125 -4.14 10.29 2.20
C GLY A 125 -4.98 9.34 1.34
N LYS A 126 -6.20 9.73 0.95
CA LYS A 126 -7.06 8.92 0.07
C LYS A 126 -6.57 8.96 -1.37
N ALA A 127 -6.21 10.16 -1.86
CA ALA A 127 -5.67 10.34 -3.20
C ALA A 127 -4.36 9.56 -3.39
N LYS A 128 -3.48 9.55 -2.38
CA LYS A 128 -2.23 8.81 -2.40
C LYS A 128 -2.44 7.32 -2.71
N ALA A 129 -3.36 6.67 -2.01
CA ALA A 129 -3.60 5.23 -2.19
C ALA A 129 -4.05 4.94 -3.63
N LEU A 130 -4.99 5.72 -4.16
CA LEU A 130 -5.47 5.56 -5.53
C LEU A 130 -4.36 5.78 -6.56
N ILE A 131 -3.56 6.84 -6.41
CA ILE A 131 -2.44 7.15 -7.32
C ILE A 131 -1.42 6.00 -7.30
N THR A 132 -1.09 5.46 -6.13
CA THR A 132 -0.16 4.33 -6.00
C THR A 132 -0.72 3.08 -6.66
N ILE A 133 -1.99 2.74 -6.45
CA ILE A 133 -2.64 1.58 -7.08
C ILE A 133 -2.63 1.71 -8.60
N ILE A 134 -2.98 2.88 -9.14
CA ILE A 134 -2.96 3.13 -10.59
C ILE A 134 -1.53 3.01 -11.14
N ALA A 135 -0.53 3.61 -10.48
CA ALA A 135 0.85 3.54 -10.92
C ALA A 135 1.37 2.09 -10.96
N LEU A 136 1.14 1.32 -9.90
CA LEU A 136 1.54 -0.09 -9.84
C LEU A 136 0.84 -0.94 -10.91
N PHE A 137 -0.44 -0.70 -11.13
CA PHE A 137 -1.19 -1.36 -12.21
C PHE A 137 -0.60 -1.06 -13.58
N LEU A 138 -0.29 0.22 -13.88
CA LEU A 138 0.32 0.61 -15.16
C LEU A 138 1.70 -0.02 -15.36
N VAL A 139 2.53 -0.13 -14.31
CA VAL A 139 3.83 -0.81 -14.38
C VAL A 139 3.68 -2.31 -14.67
N LEU A 140 2.67 -2.97 -14.09
CA LEU A 140 2.38 -4.38 -14.40
C LEU A 140 1.91 -4.56 -15.85
N LEU A 141 1.08 -3.65 -16.36
CA LEU A 141 0.66 -3.67 -17.77
C LEU A 141 1.83 -3.40 -18.72
N GLU A 142 2.77 -2.53 -18.35
CA GLU A 142 4.01 -2.34 -19.10
C GLU A 142 4.84 -3.63 -19.12
N GLY A 143 4.94 -4.35 -18.00
CA GLY A 143 5.61 -5.64 -17.92
C GLY A 143 5.01 -6.68 -18.89
N ASP A 144 3.67 -6.76 -18.95
CA ASP A 144 2.96 -7.62 -19.90
C ASP A 144 3.25 -7.25 -21.36
N ALA A 145 3.22 -5.94 -21.65
CA ALA A 145 3.49 -5.45 -23.01
C ALA A 145 4.94 -5.72 -23.46
N ARG A 146 5.93 -5.61 -22.57
CA ARG A 146 7.34 -5.90 -22.85
C ARG A 146 7.59 -7.40 -23.08
N GLN A 147 6.87 -8.26 -22.39
CA GLN A 147 7.01 -9.73 -22.52
C GLN A 147 6.21 -10.32 -23.71
N GLY A 148 5.55 -9.47 -24.50
CA GLY A 148 4.69 -9.92 -25.59
C GLY A 148 3.46 -10.68 -25.10
N GLY A 149 2.92 -10.28 -23.96
CA GLY A 149 1.71 -10.80 -23.36
C GLY A 149 0.44 -10.42 -24.14
N VAL A 150 -0.66 -10.22 -23.43
CA VAL A 150 -1.95 -9.84 -24.03
C VAL A 150 -1.92 -8.40 -24.55
N LEU A 151 -1.25 -7.50 -23.82
CA LEU A 151 -1.02 -6.13 -24.26
C LEU A 151 0.22 -6.07 -25.13
N ASN A 152 0.08 -6.40 -26.42
CA ASN A 152 1.19 -6.37 -27.35
C ASN A 152 1.84 -4.97 -27.40
N SER A 153 3.18 -4.90 -27.34
CA SER A 153 3.93 -3.65 -27.44
C SER A 153 3.79 -2.94 -28.81
N HIS A 154 3.29 -3.64 -29.82
CA HIS A 154 3.08 -3.10 -31.18
C HIS A 154 1.67 -2.55 -31.40
N ALA A 155 0.75 -2.72 -30.45
CA ALA A 155 -0.62 -2.23 -30.52
C ALA A 155 -0.94 -1.33 -29.31
N LEU A 156 -1.89 -0.40 -29.47
CA LEU A 156 -2.42 0.37 -28.37
C LEU A 156 -3.24 -0.54 -27.42
N PRO A 157 -3.14 -0.40 -26.09
CA PRO A 157 -2.37 0.62 -25.33
C PRO A 157 -0.91 0.23 -25.02
N GLY A 158 -0.47 -0.99 -25.36
CA GLY A 158 0.83 -1.50 -24.98
C GLY A 158 2.00 -0.67 -25.49
N SER A 159 1.93 -0.18 -26.75
CA SER A 159 2.97 0.68 -27.33
C SER A 159 3.17 1.98 -26.57
N VAL A 160 2.09 2.57 -26.02
CA VAL A 160 2.16 3.80 -25.22
C VAL A 160 2.83 3.54 -23.88
N LEU A 161 2.52 2.43 -23.22
CA LEU A 161 3.09 2.07 -21.92
C LEU A 161 4.59 1.83 -21.98
N VAL A 162 5.06 1.21 -23.06
CA VAL A 162 6.49 0.90 -23.29
C VAL A 162 7.25 2.11 -23.85
N SER A 163 6.54 3.13 -24.38
CA SER A 163 7.21 4.32 -24.92
C SER A 163 7.95 5.07 -23.81
N SER A 164 9.21 5.46 -24.10
CA SER A 164 10.03 6.23 -23.17
C SER A 164 9.91 7.72 -23.46
N ILE A 165 9.73 8.48 -22.39
CA ILE A 165 9.74 9.95 -22.38
C ILE A 165 10.94 10.37 -21.53
N GLY A 166 12.06 10.71 -22.16
CA GLY A 166 13.32 10.96 -21.46
C GLY A 166 13.86 9.68 -20.79
N PRO A 167 14.23 9.70 -19.49
CA PRO A 167 14.86 8.56 -18.82
C PRO A 167 13.89 7.44 -18.42
N PHE A 168 12.58 7.67 -18.51
CA PHE A 168 11.58 6.73 -18.01
C PHE A 168 10.47 6.46 -19.03
N THR A 169 9.83 5.29 -18.88
CA THR A 169 8.60 4.96 -19.58
C THR A 169 7.40 5.69 -18.98
N VAL A 170 6.27 5.71 -19.69
CA VAL A 170 5.02 6.32 -19.21
C VAL A 170 4.58 5.72 -17.87
N ALA A 171 4.71 4.40 -17.70
CA ALA A 171 4.34 3.73 -16.45
C ALA A 171 5.29 4.09 -15.30
N VAL A 172 6.59 4.22 -15.55
CA VAL A 172 7.56 4.67 -14.53
C VAL A 172 7.36 6.14 -14.16
N TRP A 173 6.94 7.00 -15.09
CA TRP A 173 6.52 8.36 -14.76
C TRP A 173 5.30 8.39 -13.84
N ALA A 174 4.32 7.51 -14.04
CA ALA A 174 3.19 7.36 -13.12
C ALA A 174 3.67 6.93 -11.72
N LEU A 175 4.65 6.02 -11.64
CA LEU A 175 5.27 5.62 -10.38
C LEU A 175 6.01 6.80 -9.71
N LEU A 176 6.71 7.63 -10.47
CA LEU A 176 7.36 8.84 -9.94
C LEU A 176 6.34 9.85 -9.38
N ILE A 177 5.20 10.02 -10.04
CA ILE A 177 4.10 10.83 -9.53
C ILE A 177 3.60 10.27 -8.19
N ALA A 178 3.46 8.94 -8.07
CA ALA A 178 3.09 8.30 -6.81
C ALA A 178 4.14 8.55 -5.71
N VAL A 179 5.43 8.55 -6.03
CA VAL A 179 6.52 8.89 -5.09
C VAL A 179 6.37 10.33 -4.61
N ILE A 180 6.25 11.29 -5.53
CA ILE A 180 6.13 12.73 -5.20
C ILE A 180 4.91 12.96 -4.29
N TRP A 181 3.77 12.40 -4.67
CA TRP A 181 2.53 12.50 -3.87
C TRP A 181 2.66 11.86 -2.51
N THR A 182 3.30 10.69 -2.45
CA THR A 182 3.53 9.95 -1.22
C THR A 182 4.43 10.73 -0.26
N VAL A 183 5.52 11.31 -0.74
CA VAL A 183 6.43 12.15 0.06
C VAL A 183 5.71 13.41 0.52
N GLY A 184 5.02 14.12 -0.37
CA GLY A 184 4.27 15.34 -0.03
C GLY A 184 3.23 15.10 1.06
N SER A 185 2.40 14.07 0.90
CA SER A 185 1.39 13.71 1.92
C SER A 185 2.01 13.20 3.23
N GLY A 186 3.20 12.61 3.19
CA GLY A 186 3.96 12.22 4.37
C GLY A 186 4.52 13.43 5.13
N ALA A 187 5.09 14.39 4.41
CA ALA A 187 5.60 15.63 5.01
C ALA A 187 4.49 16.46 5.66
N GLU A 188 3.34 16.57 5.01
CA GLU A 188 2.16 17.22 5.59
C GLU A 188 1.74 16.54 6.90
N TYR A 189 1.62 15.20 6.88
CA TYR A 189 1.25 14.44 8.07
C TYR A 189 2.24 14.64 9.23
N ILE A 190 3.53 14.63 8.96
CA ILE A 190 4.59 14.86 9.98
C ILE A 190 4.48 16.28 10.52
N ARG A 191 4.27 17.28 9.65
CA ARG A 191 4.11 18.67 10.07
C ARG A 191 2.92 18.89 10.99
N GLU A 192 1.80 18.20 10.76
CA GLU A 192 0.64 18.23 11.62
C GLU A 192 0.85 17.45 12.94
N ALA A 193 1.59 16.35 12.88
CA ALA A 193 1.84 15.49 14.04
C ALA A 193 2.77 16.12 15.08
N ILE A 194 3.85 16.79 14.65
CA ILE A 194 4.89 17.35 15.54
C ILE A 194 4.29 18.25 16.65
N PRO A 195 3.47 19.29 16.36
CA PRO A 195 2.95 20.16 17.42
C PRO A 195 1.99 19.46 18.36
N LEU A 196 1.29 18.41 17.93
CA LEU A 196 0.40 17.62 18.75
C LEU A 196 1.20 16.73 19.72
N LEU A 197 2.24 16.10 19.23
CA LEU A 197 3.11 15.23 20.03
C LEU A 197 3.98 16.01 21.04
N THR A 198 4.45 17.19 20.68
CA THR A 198 5.25 18.02 21.59
C THR A 198 4.44 18.65 22.72
N ARG A 199 3.13 18.83 22.52
CA ARG A 199 2.21 19.34 23.56
C ARG A 199 1.68 18.24 24.47
N ALA A 200 1.79 16.97 24.08
CA ALA A 200 1.38 15.84 24.90
C ALA A 200 2.29 15.76 26.14
N ARG A 201 1.73 15.97 27.32
CA ARG A 201 2.43 15.64 28.57
C ARG A 201 2.61 14.12 28.63
N PRO A 202 3.79 13.62 29.02
CA PRO A 202 3.95 12.19 29.23
C PRO A 202 2.90 11.73 30.26
N VAL A 203 2.15 10.68 29.90
CA VAL A 203 1.28 10.00 30.87
C VAL A 203 2.22 9.38 31.90
N VAL A 204 2.35 10.01 33.07
CA VAL A 204 3.02 9.39 34.21
C VAL A 204 2.14 8.22 34.59
N ILE A 205 2.54 7.01 34.25
CA ILE A 205 1.97 5.80 34.83
C ILE A 205 2.39 5.87 36.31
N SER A 206 1.53 6.43 37.14
CA SER A 206 1.66 6.30 38.59
C SER A 206 1.49 4.79 38.87
N GLY A 207 2.62 4.08 38.91
CA GLY A 207 2.64 2.77 39.52
C GLY A 207 2.03 2.94 40.93
N SER A 208 0.94 2.26 41.16
CA SER A 208 0.46 2.03 42.52
C SER A 208 1.58 1.28 43.23
N ALA A 209 2.48 2.03 43.89
CA ALA A 209 3.26 1.49 44.97
C ALA A 209 2.24 0.96 46.00
N GLY A 210 2.13 -0.36 46.06
CA GLY A 210 1.35 -1.01 47.10
C GLY A 210 1.85 -0.52 48.42
N ASP A 211 0.95 0.01 49.22
CA ASP A 211 1.14 0.17 50.65
C ASP A 211 1.23 -1.22 51.30
N PRO A 212 2.11 -1.37 52.28
CA PRO A 212 2.39 -2.62 52.99
C PRO A 212 1.21 -3.13 53.84
#